data_bc58a727ec541f9d115b8411da2e64fc
#
_entry.id   bc58a727ec541f9d115b8411da2e64fc
#
_cell.length_a   1.000
_cell.length_b   1.000
_cell.length_c   1.000
_cell.angle_alpha   90.00
_cell.angle_beta   90.00
_cell.angle_gamma   90.00
#
_symmetry.space_group_name_H-M   'P 1'
#
loop_
_entity.id
_entity.type
_entity.pdbx_description
1 polymer ?
#
loop_
_entity_poly.entity_id
_entity_poly.type
_entity_poly.pdbx_seq_one_letter_code
_entity_poly.pdbx_strand_id
1 'polypeptide(L)'
;MDIAQRQIGDVTVLDLSGKITQTDSNGRLKEKVTAMVTEGHKKLALNLSGVSYMDSSGLGETVACYTTAKGKGGEVKLVGATARIKDLLVMTKLVTVFDSYDKLDEAIAAFK
;
A
#
# COMPACT_ATOMS: atom_id res chain seq x y z
N MET A 1 7.41 10.77 5.60
CA MET A 1 7.22 9.36 5.16
C MET A 1 8.36 8.93 4.27
N ASP A 2 8.90 7.76 4.52
CA ASP A 2 9.96 7.19 3.71
C ASP A 2 9.45 5.98 2.95
N ILE A 3 9.96 5.78 1.74
CA ILE A 3 9.60 4.65 0.88
C ILE A 3 10.89 3.96 0.45
N ALA A 4 11.01 2.67 0.83
CA ALA A 4 12.12 1.83 0.37
C ALA A 4 11.55 0.76 -0.55
N GLN A 5 12.22 0.49 -1.65
CA GLN A 5 11.75 -0.46 -2.65
C GLN A 5 12.60 -1.73 -2.61
N ARG A 6 11.93 -2.88 -2.63
CA ARG A 6 12.56 -4.20 -2.75
C ARG A 6 11.85 -4.99 -3.82
N GLN A 7 12.57 -5.89 -4.46
CA GLN A 7 11.98 -6.82 -5.43
C GLN A 7 12.11 -8.25 -4.91
N ILE A 8 11.00 -8.98 -4.84
CA ILE A 8 10.98 -10.38 -4.44
C ILE A 8 10.25 -11.14 -5.53
N GLY A 9 11.00 -11.86 -6.37
CA GLY A 9 10.43 -12.50 -7.54
C GLY A 9 9.81 -11.44 -8.46
N ASP A 10 8.55 -11.59 -8.80
CA ASP A 10 7.81 -10.64 -9.62
C ASP A 10 6.99 -9.63 -8.78
N VAL A 11 7.14 -9.67 -7.45
CA VAL A 11 6.45 -8.76 -6.55
C VAL A 11 7.37 -7.61 -6.13
N THR A 12 6.91 -6.39 -6.31
CA THR A 12 7.62 -5.19 -5.85
C THR A 12 7.07 -4.83 -4.47
N VAL A 13 7.96 -4.75 -3.48
CA VAL A 13 7.60 -4.40 -2.11
C VAL A 13 8.00 -2.97 -1.84
N LEU A 14 7.06 -2.16 -1.39
CA LEU A 14 7.32 -0.81 -0.94
C LEU A 14 7.23 -0.80 0.59
N ASP A 15 8.38 -0.69 1.24
CA ASP A 15 8.45 -0.58 2.70
C ASP A 15 8.23 0.87 3.08
N LEU A 16 7.09 1.15 3.71
CA LEU A 16 6.70 2.48 4.09
C LEU A 16 6.97 2.70 5.58
N SER A 17 7.45 3.90 5.94
CA SER A 17 7.69 4.24 7.34
C SER A 17 7.33 5.69 7.60
N GLY A 18 6.98 5.98 8.86
CA GLY A 18 6.56 7.30 9.28
C GLY A 18 5.06 7.48 9.21
N LYS A 19 4.60 8.61 8.70
CA LYS A 19 3.18 8.96 8.68
C LYS A 19 2.69 9.09 7.24
N ILE A 20 1.53 8.54 6.95
CA ILE A 20 0.86 8.72 5.66
C ILE A 20 -0.25 9.75 5.87
N THR A 21 0.09 11.02 5.69
CA THR A 21 -0.81 12.15 5.90
C THR A 21 -0.68 13.14 4.75
N GLN A 22 -1.56 14.12 4.72
CA GLN A 22 -1.50 15.17 3.70
C GLN A 22 -0.15 15.90 3.70
N THR A 23 0.42 16.16 4.90
CA THR A 23 1.67 16.91 5.00
C THR A 23 2.91 16.02 4.82
N ASP A 24 2.88 14.80 5.32
CA ASP A 24 4.06 13.92 5.32
C ASP A 24 4.19 13.08 4.06
N SER A 25 3.08 12.61 3.49
CA SER A 25 3.14 11.86 2.23
C SER A 25 2.85 12.73 1.01
N ASN A 26 1.89 13.64 1.12
CA ASN A 26 1.58 14.67 0.12
C ASN A 26 1.57 14.13 -1.32
N GLY A 27 0.92 12.99 -1.53
CA GLY A 27 0.80 12.39 -2.86
C GLY A 27 2.01 11.59 -3.33
N ARG A 28 3.10 11.54 -2.57
CA ARG A 28 4.32 10.83 -2.98
C ARG A 28 4.11 9.33 -3.11
N LEU A 29 3.27 8.73 -2.24
CA LEU A 29 2.98 7.31 -2.34
C LEU A 29 2.24 7.00 -3.63
N LYS A 30 1.23 7.79 -3.98
CA LYS A 30 0.48 7.63 -5.21
C LYS A 30 1.38 7.80 -6.43
N GLU A 31 2.26 8.79 -6.41
CA GLU A 31 3.23 9.02 -7.50
C GLU A 31 4.14 7.81 -7.68
N LYS A 32 4.64 7.26 -6.58
CA LYS A 32 5.53 6.09 -6.61
C LYS A 32 4.81 4.87 -7.18
N VAL A 33 3.59 4.60 -6.70
CA VAL A 33 2.80 3.46 -7.19
C VAL A 33 2.46 3.63 -8.67
N THR A 34 2.07 4.82 -9.08
CA THR A 34 1.77 5.11 -10.47
C THR A 34 2.99 4.86 -11.37
N ALA A 35 4.15 5.33 -10.94
CA ALA A 35 5.40 5.13 -11.67
C ALA A 35 5.73 3.63 -11.79
N MET A 36 5.61 2.89 -10.69
CA MET A 36 5.91 1.46 -10.68
C MET A 36 5.02 0.69 -11.65
N VAL A 37 3.70 0.93 -11.60
CA VAL A 37 2.75 0.23 -12.46
C VAL A 37 2.96 0.61 -13.93
N THR A 38 3.26 1.88 -14.20
CA THR A 38 3.55 2.37 -15.56
C THR A 38 4.80 1.70 -16.12
N GLU A 39 5.80 1.42 -15.28
CA GLU A 39 7.03 0.75 -15.69
C GLU A 39 6.88 -0.77 -15.80
N GLY A 40 5.70 -1.33 -15.54
CA GLY A 40 5.42 -2.76 -15.66
C GLY A 40 5.45 -3.54 -14.36
N HIS A 41 5.65 -2.90 -13.22
CA HIS A 41 5.59 -3.54 -11.90
C HIS A 41 4.12 -3.68 -11.50
N LYS A 42 3.50 -4.82 -11.86
CA LYS A 42 2.06 -5.02 -11.73
C LYS A 42 1.64 -5.63 -10.39
N LYS A 43 2.57 -6.17 -9.62
CA LYS A 43 2.29 -6.78 -8.31
C LYS A 43 3.00 -5.97 -7.25
N LEU A 44 2.23 -5.22 -6.46
CA LEU A 44 2.76 -4.30 -5.46
C LEU A 44 2.27 -4.68 -4.06
N ALA A 45 3.20 -4.84 -3.14
CA ALA A 45 2.92 -5.06 -1.73
C ALA A 45 3.33 -3.80 -0.97
N LEU A 46 2.37 -3.15 -0.32
CA LEU A 46 2.64 -1.99 0.53
C LEU A 46 2.85 -2.47 1.96
N ASN A 47 4.08 -2.45 2.43
CA ASN A 47 4.40 -2.86 3.78
C ASN A 47 4.19 -1.68 4.72
N LEU A 48 3.17 -1.78 5.56
CA LEU A 48 2.73 -0.73 6.46
C LEU A 48 3.24 -0.91 7.90
N SER A 49 4.07 -1.91 8.16
CA SER A 49 4.53 -2.21 9.52
C SER A 49 5.32 -1.06 10.15
N GLY A 50 5.96 -0.23 9.34
CA GLY A 50 6.68 0.95 9.81
C GLY A 50 5.85 2.23 9.84
N VAL A 51 4.57 2.16 9.49
CA VAL A 51 3.68 3.33 9.46
C VAL A 51 3.07 3.54 10.84
N SER A 52 3.40 4.68 11.47
CA SER A 52 2.94 4.98 12.82
C SER A 52 1.57 5.65 12.85
N TYR A 53 1.16 6.28 11.75
CA TYR A 53 -0.10 7.03 11.71
C TYR A 53 -0.57 7.21 10.26
N MET A 54 -1.89 7.22 10.10
CA MET A 54 -2.54 7.51 8.82
C MET A 54 -3.79 8.32 9.11
N ASP A 55 -3.95 9.46 8.44
CA ASP A 55 -5.18 10.26 8.53
C ASP A 55 -6.11 9.94 7.34
N SER A 56 -7.23 10.63 7.25
CA SER A 56 -8.20 10.41 6.17
C SER A 56 -7.60 10.74 4.80
N SER A 57 -6.72 11.73 4.72
CA SER A 57 -6.02 12.08 3.47
C SER A 57 -5.06 10.96 3.06
N GLY A 58 -4.32 10.40 4.03
CA GLY A 58 -3.44 9.27 3.77
C GLY A 58 -4.19 8.02 3.35
N LEU A 59 -5.34 7.77 3.98
CA LEU A 59 -6.20 6.67 3.58
C LEU A 59 -6.70 6.86 2.16
N GLY A 60 -7.14 8.08 1.81
CA GLY A 60 -7.57 8.43 0.45
C GLY A 60 -6.46 8.21 -0.57
N GLU A 61 -5.23 8.56 -0.22
CA GLU A 61 -4.07 8.33 -1.07
C GLU A 61 -3.84 6.83 -1.29
N THR A 62 -3.98 6.02 -0.24
CA THR A 62 -3.83 4.56 -0.33
C THR A 62 -4.91 3.96 -1.24
N VAL A 63 -6.16 4.44 -1.12
CA VAL A 63 -7.25 4.03 -2.01
C VAL A 63 -6.94 4.43 -3.45
N ALA A 64 -6.40 5.62 -3.67
CA ALA A 64 -6.01 6.08 -5.00
C ALA A 64 -4.92 5.19 -5.61
N CYS A 65 -3.98 4.71 -4.80
CA CYS A 65 -2.95 3.75 -5.24
C CYS A 65 -3.61 2.46 -5.76
N TYR A 66 -4.54 1.92 -4.99
CA TYR A 66 -5.27 0.72 -5.37
C TYR A 66 -6.02 0.92 -6.69
N THR A 67 -6.79 2.00 -6.80
CA THR A 67 -7.59 2.30 -7.98
C THR A 67 -6.71 2.50 -9.22
N THR A 68 -5.61 3.24 -9.08
CA THR A 68 -4.67 3.48 -10.17
C THR A 68 -4.04 2.18 -10.66
N ALA A 69 -3.59 1.33 -9.74
CA ALA A 69 -2.99 0.05 -10.09
C ALA A 69 -4.00 -0.86 -10.81
N LYS A 70 -5.21 -0.96 -10.29
CA LYS A 70 -6.27 -1.76 -10.92
C LYS A 70 -6.58 -1.27 -12.32
N GLY A 71 -6.68 0.03 -12.52
CA GLY A 71 -6.96 0.62 -13.83
C GLY A 71 -5.87 0.35 -14.87
N LYS A 72 -4.66 0.05 -14.42
CA LYS A 72 -3.52 -0.26 -15.30
C LYS A 72 -3.18 -1.75 -15.33
N GLY A 73 -4.06 -2.60 -14.82
CA GLY A 73 -3.88 -4.06 -14.83
C GLY A 73 -2.98 -4.59 -13.73
N GLY A 74 -2.73 -3.79 -12.68
CA GLY A 74 -1.92 -4.20 -11.54
C GLY A 74 -2.76 -4.58 -10.33
N GLU A 75 -2.07 -5.00 -9.28
CA GLU A 75 -2.68 -5.35 -8.00
C GLU A 75 -1.88 -4.72 -6.87
N VAL A 76 -2.59 -4.27 -5.83
CA VAL A 76 -1.98 -3.74 -4.61
C VAL A 76 -2.51 -4.55 -3.43
N LYS A 77 -1.59 -5.08 -2.61
CA LYS A 77 -1.93 -5.76 -1.37
C LYS A 77 -1.25 -5.06 -0.20
N LEU A 78 -1.91 -5.06 0.95
CA LEU A 78 -1.37 -4.43 2.16
C LEU A 78 -0.75 -5.49 3.05
N VAL A 79 0.38 -5.15 3.69
CA VAL A 79 1.11 -6.05 4.57
C VAL A 79 1.42 -5.34 5.87
N GLY A 80 1.25 -6.05 6.98
CA GLY A 80 1.69 -5.57 8.29
C GLY A 80 0.96 -4.35 8.80
N ALA A 81 -0.30 -4.15 8.41
CA ALA A 81 -1.08 -3.02 8.90
C ALA A 81 -1.15 -3.06 10.43
N THR A 82 -0.84 -1.92 11.07
CA THR A 82 -0.94 -1.81 12.53
C THR A 82 -2.40 -1.86 12.97
N ALA A 83 -2.63 -2.10 14.27
CA ALA A 83 -3.99 -2.13 14.80
C ALA A 83 -4.75 -0.84 14.49
N ARG A 84 -4.07 0.31 14.56
CA ARG A 84 -4.67 1.61 14.24
C ARG A 84 -5.13 1.67 12.78
N ILE A 85 -4.32 1.18 11.85
CA ILE A 85 -4.67 1.18 10.43
C ILE A 85 -5.79 0.17 10.17
N LYS A 86 -5.74 -1.00 10.80
CA LYS A 86 -6.83 -1.99 10.68
C LYS A 86 -8.15 -1.41 11.15
N ASP A 87 -8.15 -0.71 12.29
CA ASP A 87 -9.35 -0.06 12.81
C ASP A 87 -9.88 0.98 11.82
N LEU A 88 -9.00 1.76 11.24
CA LEU A 88 -9.38 2.78 10.26
C LEU A 88 -10.04 2.13 9.02
N LEU A 89 -9.50 1.02 8.55
CA LEU A 89 -10.07 0.29 7.41
C LEU A 89 -11.46 -0.26 7.75
N VAL A 90 -11.65 -0.77 8.96
CA VAL A 90 -12.95 -1.28 9.41
C VAL A 90 -13.97 -0.14 9.52
N MET A 91 -13.58 0.97 10.15
CA MET A 91 -14.46 2.12 10.34
C MET A 91 -14.92 2.74 9.02
N THR A 92 -14.08 2.73 8.01
CA THR A 92 -14.37 3.28 6.69
C THR A 92 -14.94 2.23 5.73
N LYS A 93 -15.10 0.99 6.18
CA LYS A 93 -15.57 -0.16 5.40
C LYS A 93 -14.67 -0.51 4.21
N LEU A 94 -13.42 -0.07 4.25
CA LEU A 94 -12.43 -0.36 3.20
C LEU A 94 -11.72 -1.69 3.41
N VAL A 95 -11.98 -2.36 4.53
CA VAL A 95 -11.40 -3.67 4.83
C VAL A 95 -11.77 -4.71 3.76
N THR A 96 -12.91 -4.53 3.08
CA THR A 96 -13.33 -5.43 2.00
C THR A 96 -12.74 -5.06 0.64
N VAL A 97 -12.19 -3.87 0.50
CA VAL A 97 -11.57 -3.40 -0.75
C VAL A 97 -10.13 -3.91 -0.86
N PHE A 98 -9.39 -3.84 0.25
CA PHE A 98 -7.98 -4.22 0.26
C PHE A 98 -7.79 -5.65 0.74
N ASP A 99 -6.96 -6.40 0.01
CA ASP A 99 -6.41 -7.65 0.52
C ASP A 99 -5.28 -7.29 1.48
N SER A 100 -5.43 -7.65 2.73
CA SER A 100 -4.48 -7.31 3.78
C SER A 100 -3.93 -8.58 4.44
N TYR A 101 -2.62 -8.61 4.67
CA TYR A 101 -1.92 -9.77 5.23
C TYR A 101 -1.03 -9.31 6.38
N ASP A 102 -0.89 -10.15 7.39
CA ASP A 102 -0.01 -9.83 8.52
C ASP A 102 1.46 -10.02 8.16
N LYS A 103 1.75 -10.97 7.27
CA LYS A 103 3.12 -11.30 6.89
C LYS A 103 3.34 -11.12 5.39
N LEU A 104 4.54 -10.66 5.04
CA LEU A 104 4.91 -10.41 3.66
C LEU A 104 4.87 -11.67 2.79
N ASP A 105 5.35 -12.80 3.30
CA ASP A 105 5.36 -14.05 2.54
C ASP A 105 3.94 -14.53 2.20
N GLU A 106 2.97 -14.28 3.08
CA GLU A 106 1.57 -14.58 2.81
C GLU A 106 1.03 -13.73 1.66
N ALA A 107 1.37 -12.45 1.65
CA ALA A 107 0.95 -11.55 0.57
C ALA A 107 1.58 -11.96 -0.76
N ILE A 108 2.86 -12.29 -0.76
CA ILE A 108 3.58 -12.73 -1.96
C ILE A 108 2.94 -13.97 -2.54
N ALA A 109 2.60 -14.95 -1.70
CA ALA A 109 1.93 -16.17 -2.13
C ALA A 109 0.56 -15.88 -2.75
N ALA A 110 -0.15 -14.87 -2.24
CA ALA A 110 -1.49 -14.53 -2.70
C ALA A 110 -1.52 -13.84 -4.07
N PHE A 111 -0.39 -13.33 -4.55
CA PHE A 111 -0.29 -12.70 -5.88
C PHE A 111 -0.30 -13.72 -7.03
N LYS A 112 -0.35 -14.97 -6.75
CA LYS A 112 -0.31 -16.02 -7.79
C LYS A 112 -1.67 -16.28 -8.42
#